data_a80a994788612d90682dea86b152f716
#
_entry.id   a80a994788612d90682dea86b152f716
#
_cell.length_a   1.000
_cell.length_b   1.000
_cell.length_c   1.000
_cell.angle_alpha   90.00
_cell.angle_beta   90.00
_cell.angle_gamma   90.00
#
_symmetry.space_group_name_H-M   'P 1'
#
loop_
_entity.id
_entity.type
_entity.pdbx_description
1 polymer ?
#
loop_
_entity_poly.entity_id
_entity_poly.type
_entity_poly.pdbx_seq_one_letter_code
_entity_poly.pdbx_strand_id
1 'polypeptide(L)'
;MDIDNFKSVNDTLGHAGGDEALKLLADTMRLVFGTHVLMARFGGDEFVLCIQNRDQEGVQAQLDKLVRSMCQTFTYGGCSVPLSISLGAVYMTEKFPYEKLFKEADSVLYEVKTRGKNSFEIWKI
;
A
#
# COMPACT_ATOMS: atom_id res chain seq x y z
N MET A 1 -2.61 3.47 -0.75
CA MET A 1 -2.64 2.09 -0.21
C MET A 1 -2.87 2.09 1.28
N ASP A 2 -3.38 1.02 1.80
CA ASP A 2 -3.52 0.83 3.25
C ASP A 2 -3.41 -0.65 3.65
N ILE A 3 -3.27 -0.89 4.96
CA ILE A 3 -3.29 -2.24 5.53
C ILE A 3 -4.74 -2.71 5.63
N ASP A 4 -5.02 -3.89 5.11
CA ASP A 4 -6.35 -4.49 5.16
C ASP A 4 -6.75 -4.80 6.61
N ASN A 5 -7.96 -4.41 6.99
CA ASN A 5 -8.51 -4.66 8.33
C ASN A 5 -7.61 -4.14 9.46
N PHE A 6 -7.02 -2.97 9.30
CA PHE A 6 -6.06 -2.41 10.27
C PHE A 6 -6.66 -2.25 11.67
N LYS A 7 -7.94 -1.94 11.77
CA LYS A 7 -8.63 -1.90 13.06
C LYS A 7 -8.55 -3.25 13.79
N SER A 8 -8.75 -4.36 13.07
CA SER A 8 -8.61 -5.71 13.65
C SER A 8 -7.18 -6.00 14.08
N VAL A 9 -6.19 -5.50 13.34
CA VAL A 9 -4.78 -5.61 13.73
C VAL A 9 -4.54 -4.91 15.08
N ASN A 10 -5.02 -3.68 15.22
CA ASN A 10 -4.92 -2.93 16.47
C ASN A 10 -5.69 -3.60 17.61
N ASP A 11 -6.88 -4.09 17.35
CA ASP A 11 -7.71 -4.75 18.35
C ASP A 11 -7.05 -6.02 18.90
N THR A 12 -6.33 -6.76 18.06
CA THR A 12 -5.66 -8.02 18.44
C THR A 12 -4.27 -7.78 19.02
N LEU A 13 -3.46 -6.89 18.42
CA LEU A 13 -2.06 -6.68 18.77
C LEU A 13 -1.82 -5.46 19.67
N GLY A 14 -2.86 -4.64 19.87
CA GLY A 14 -2.72 -3.33 20.49
C GLY A 14 -2.14 -2.29 19.53
N HIS A 15 -2.18 -1.02 19.92
CA HIS A 15 -1.66 0.07 19.09
C HIS A 15 -0.15 -0.06 18.82
N ALA A 16 0.61 -0.55 19.79
CA ALA A 16 2.05 -0.80 19.61
C ALA A 16 2.31 -1.86 18.53
N GLY A 17 1.51 -2.94 18.51
CA GLY A 17 1.58 -3.96 17.46
C GLY A 17 1.16 -3.44 16.10
N GLY A 18 0.12 -2.61 16.06
CA GLY A 18 -0.30 -1.91 14.84
C GLY A 18 0.80 -0.98 14.30
N ASP A 19 1.48 -0.24 15.17
CA ASP A 19 2.62 0.61 14.79
C ASP A 19 3.77 -0.21 14.19
N GLU A 20 4.06 -1.37 14.75
CA GLU A 20 5.07 -2.28 14.19
C GLU A 20 4.66 -2.82 12.80
N ALA A 21 3.38 -3.10 12.59
CA ALA A 21 2.87 -3.49 11.27
C ALA A 21 3.04 -2.35 10.24
N LEU A 22 2.79 -1.10 10.66
CA LEU A 22 3.01 0.08 9.81
C LEU A 22 4.49 0.27 9.47
N LYS A 23 5.38 0.04 10.41
CA LYS A 23 6.84 0.06 10.18
C LYS A 23 7.27 -1.02 9.19
N LEU A 24 6.71 -2.22 9.32
CA LEU A 24 6.97 -3.30 8.38
C LEU A 24 6.58 -2.90 6.95
N LEU A 25 5.41 -2.29 6.77
CA LEU A 25 4.97 -1.79 5.47
C LEU A 25 5.95 -0.73 4.93
N ALA A 26 6.30 0.26 5.75
CA ALA A 26 7.24 1.30 5.34
C ALA A 26 8.61 0.74 4.93
N ASP A 27 9.15 -0.19 5.70
CA ASP A 27 10.44 -0.82 5.42
C ASP A 27 10.37 -1.68 4.14
N THR A 28 9.28 -2.41 3.96
CA THR A 28 9.06 -3.22 2.75
C THR A 28 8.93 -2.34 1.51
N MET A 29 8.25 -1.20 1.61
CA MET A 29 8.17 -0.22 0.53
C MET A 29 9.56 0.30 0.12
N ARG A 30 10.41 0.62 1.09
CA ARG A 30 11.78 1.06 0.83
C ARG A 30 12.63 -0.02 0.16
N LEU A 31 12.50 -1.26 0.60
CA LEU A 31 13.20 -2.39 -0.01
C LEU A 31 12.78 -2.64 -1.45
N VAL A 32 11.49 -2.55 -1.74
CA VAL A 32 10.95 -2.81 -3.08
C VAL A 32 11.26 -1.68 -4.05
N PHE A 33 11.06 -0.43 -3.62
CA PHE A 33 11.13 0.74 -4.51
C PHE A 33 12.45 1.50 -4.46
N GLY A 34 13.23 1.32 -3.40
CA GLY A 34 14.49 2.03 -3.20
C GLY A 34 14.30 3.49 -2.76
N THR A 35 15.36 4.29 -2.94
CA THR A 35 15.42 5.66 -2.40
C THR A 35 14.94 6.75 -3.35
N HIS A 36 14.65 6.41 -4.61
CA HIS A 36 14.24 7.38 -5.65
C HIS A 36 12.73 7.48 -5.83
N VAL A 37 11.98 7.16 -4.81
CA VAL A 37 10.52 7.19 -4.79
C VAL A 37 10.08 8.04 -3.61
N LEU A 38 9.15 8.94 -3.86
CA LEU A 38 8.55 9.71 -2.78
C LEU A 38 7.52 8.83 -2.06
N MET A 39 7.71 8.67 -0.76
CA MET A 39 6.81 7.93 0.11
C MET A 39 6.30 8.83 1.21
N ALA A 40 5.00 8.79 1.48
CA ALA A 40 4.40 9.57 2.54
C ALA A 40 3.32 8.76 3.25
N ARG A 41 3.22 8.95 4.56
CA ARG A 41 2.09 8.48 5.34
C ARG A 41 1.10 9.62 5.50
N PHE A 42 -0.14 9.37 5.07
CA PHE A 42 -1.21 10.38 5.14
C PHE A 42 -1.91 10.43 6.49
N GLY A 43 -1.75 9.42 7.30
CA GLY A 43 -2.37 9.27 8.61
C GLY A 43 -2.99 7.89 8.75
N GLY A 44 -3.21 7.43 9.98
CA GLY A 44 -3.70 6.08 10.21
C GLY A 44 -2.83 5.04 9.53
N ASP A 45 -3.43 4.24 8.66
CA ASP A 45 -2.78 3.21 7.86
C ASP A 45 -2.66 3.58 6.36
N GLU A 46 -2.91 4.83 5.99
CA GLU A 46 -2.82 5.31 4.61
C GLU A 46 -1.41 5.73 4.22
N PHE A 47 -0.92 5.17 3.10
CA PHE A 47 0.37 5.51 2.49
C PHE A 47 0.19 5.91 1.04
N VAL A 48 1.02 6.83 0.60
CA VAL A 48 1.07 7.31 -0.79
C VAL A 48 2.48 7.12 -1.33
N LEU A 49 2.57 6.61 -2.56
CA LEU A 49 3.80 6.50 -3.33
C LEU A 49 3.70 7.35 -4.58
N CYS A 50 4.74 8.10 -4.87
CA CYS A 50 4.89 8.77 -6.16
C CYS A 50 6.15 8.26 -6.84
N ILE A 51 5.97 7.61 -7.97
CA ILE A 51 7.03 6.97 -8.75
C ILE A 51 7.17 7.71 -10.07
N GLN A 52 8.37 8.17 -10.39
CA GLN A 52 8.64 8.91 -11.61
C GLN A 52 9.61 8.14 -12.53
N ASN A 53 9.47 8.39 -13.83
CA ASN A 53 10.40 7.89 -14.85
C ASN A 53 10.55 6.35 -14.87
N ARG A 54 9.45 5.65 -14.67
CA ARG A 54 9.41 4.19 -14.79
C ARG A 54 8.28 3.75 -15.71
N ASP A 55 8.50 2.66 -16.40
CA ASP A 55 7.49 2.05 -17.24
C ASP A 55 6.42 1.33 -16.39
N GLN A 56 5.26 1.14 -16.98
CA GLN A 56 4.13 0.52 -16.28
C GLN A 56 4.43 -0.93 -15.88
N GLU A 57 5.11 -1.69 -16.72
CA GLU A 57 5.45 -3.10 -16.46
C GLU A 57 6.39 -3.23 -15.25
N GLY A 58 7.41 -2.38 -15.18
CA GLY A 58 8.34 -2.37 -14.06
C GLY A 58 7.66 -1.99 -12.75
N VAL A 59 6.78 -1.01 -12.78
CA VAL A 59 5.98 -0.60 -11.61
C VAL A 59 5.03 -1.73 -11.19
N GLN A 60 4.36 -2.36 -12.15
CA GLN A 60 3.45 -3.47 -11.88
C GLN A 60 4.17 -4.63 -11.16
N ALA A 61 5.37 -4.98 -11.61
CA ALA A 61 6.17 -6.02 -10.96
C ALA A 61 6.56 -5.64 -9.52
N GLN A 62 6.89 -4.38 -9.29
CA GLN A 62 7.22 -3.89 -7.94
C GLN A 62 6.00 -3.85 -7.02
N LEU A 63 4.83 -3.46 -7.53
CA LEU A 63 3.59 -3.47 -6.75
C LEU A 63 3.17 -4.90 -6.40
N ASP A 64 3.30 -5.83 -7.34
CA ASP A 64 3.05 -7.24 -7.08
C ASP A 64 3.96 -7.79 -5.98
N LYS A 65 5.25 -7.46 -6.04
CA LYS A 65 6.22 -7.85 -5.02
C LYS A 65 5.87 -7.27 -3.65
N LEU A 66 5.45 -6.01 -3.58
CA LEU A 66 5.03 -5.37 -2.34
C LEU A 66 3.82 -6.07 -1.72
N VAL A 67 2.78 -6.29 -2.52
CA VAL A 67 1.54 -6.95 -2.05
C VAL A 67 1.83 -8.37 -1.56
N ARG A 68 2.61 -9.14 -2.30
CA ARG A 68 3.00 -10.50 -1.90
C ARG A 68 3.83 -10.52 -0.62
N SER A 69 4.78 -9.58 -0.49
CA SER A 69 5.64 -9.50 0.69
C SER A 69 4.85 -9.16 1.95
N MET A 70 3.79 -8.37 1.83
CA MET A 70 2.95 -7.98 2.96
C MET A 70 1.86 -9.02 3.28
N CYS A 71 1.63 -10.00 2.42
CA CYS A 71 0.70 -11.09 2.66
C CYS A 71 1.37 -12.16 3.54
N GLN A 72 1.29 -11.98 4.85
CA GLN A 72 1.99 -12.81 5.82
C GLN A 72 1.26 -12.86 7.17
N THR A 73 1.63 -13.81 8.00
CA THR A 73 1.24 -13.81 9.42
C THR A 73 2.20 -12.93 10.19
N PHE A 74 1.67 -11.97 10.92
CA PHE A 74 2.44 -11.03 11.71
C PHE A 74 2.23 -11.30 13.20
N THR A 75 3.32 -11.45 13.94
CA THR A 75 3.30 -11.77 15.36
C THR A 75 3.90 -10.63 16.18
N TYR A 76 3.19 -10.23 17.22
CA TYR A 76 3.63 -9.22 18.16
C TYR A 76 3.08 -9.54 19.55
N GLY A 77 3.94 -9.49 20.58
CA GLY A 77 3.52 -9.73 21.96
C GLY A 77 2.85 -11.08 22.20
N GLY A 78 3.24 -12.11 21.45
CA GLY A 78 2.68 -13.46 21.57
C GLY A 78 1.37 -13.66 20.82
N CYS A 79 0.82 -12.62 20.20
CA CYS A 79 -0.40 -12.69 19.37
C CYS A 79 -0.05 -12.60 17.89
N SER A 80 -0.81 -13.28 17.06
CA SER A 80 -0.60 -13.31 15.60
C SER A 80 -1.86 -12.89 14.87
N VAL A 81 -1.67 -12.15 13.76
CA VAL A 81 -2.75 -11.75 12.86
C VAL A 81 -2.31 -11.95 11.41
N PRO A 82 -3.24 -12.23 10.48
CA PRO A 82 -2.93 -12.16 9.07
C PRO A 82 -2.76 -10.69 8.67
N LEU A 83 -1.70 -10.39 7.89
CA LEU A 83 -1.51 -9.09 7.26
C LEU A 83 -1.71 -9.19 5.76
N SER A 84 -2.27 -8.16 5.19
CA SER A 84 -2.27 -7.90 3.77
C SER A 84 -2.48 -6.40 3.52
N ILE A 85 -2.23 -5.98 2.29
CA ILE A 85 -2.46 -4.60 1.85
C ILE A 85 -3.31 -4.56 0.59
N SER A 86 -4.06 -3.49 0.43
CA SER A 86 -4.74 -3.13 -0.80
C SER A 86 -4.14 -1.85 -1.35
N LEU A 87 -3.95 -1.80 -2.67
CA LEU A 87 -3.29 -0.70 -3.32
C LEU A 87 -4.00 -0.32 -4.61
N GLY A 88 -4.31 0.97 -4.75
CA GLY A 88 -4.78 1.55 -6.00
C GLY A 88 -3.72 2.46 -6.58
N ALA A 89 -3.43 2.32 -7.86
CA ALA A 89 -2.45 3.14 -8.56
C ALA A 89 -3.02 3.75 -9.84
N VAL A 90 -2.46 4.88 -10.22
CA VAL A 90 -2.76 5.55 -11.48
C VAL A 90 -1.47 5.73 -12.25
N TYR A 91 -1.47 5.28 -13.49
CA TYR A 91 -0.39 5.50 -14.42
C TYR A 91 -0.76 6.60 -15.42
N MET A 92 0.15 7.55 -15.61
CA MET A 92 -0.06 8.68 -16.52
C MET A 92 1.20 8.99 -17.31
N THR A 93 1.01 9.49 -18.51
CA THR A 93 2.10 10.00 -19.38
C THR A 93 2.07 11.51 -19.51
N GLU A 94 1.00 12.14 -19.06
CA GLU A 94 0.79 13.59 -19.08
C GLU A 94 0.69 14.13 -17.66
N LYS A 95 0.83 15.43 -17.52
CA LYS A 95 0.69 16.10 -16.23
C LYS A 95 -0.77 16.29 -15.86
N PHE A 96 -1.13 15.91 -14.66
CA PHE A 96 -2.45 16.14 -14.07
C PHE A 96 -2.32 16.82 -12.71
N PRO A 97 -3.33 17.59 -12.27
CA PRO A 97 -3.37 18.11 -10.91
C PRO A 97 -3.32 16.98 -9.88
N TYR A 98 -2.63 17.22 -8.77
CA TYR A 98 -2.50 16.25 -7.67
C TYR A 98 -3.87 15.75 -7.17
N GLU A 99 -4.83 16.66 -7.02
CA GLU A 99 -6.17 16.33 -6.54
C GLU A 99 -6.87 15.31 -7.43
N LYS A 100 -6.68 15.44 -8.75
CA LYS A 100 -7.22 14.49 -9.71
C LYS A 100 -6.55 13.13 -9.57
N LEU A 101 -5.24 13.11 -9.47
CA LEU A 101 -4.46 11.86 -9.33
C LEU A 101 -4.83 11.13 -8.05
N PHE A 102 -4.93 11.86 -6.95
CA PHE A 102 -5.28 11.29 -5.65
C PHE A 102 -6.69 10.70 -5.68
N LYS A 103 -7.66 11.43 -6.22
CA LYS A 103 -9.04 10.98 -6.36
C LYS A 103 -9.17 9.72 -7.22
N GLU A 104 -8.47 9.68 -8.34
CA GLU A 104 -8.46 8.50 -9.22
C GLU A 104 -7.83 7.29 -8.52
N ALA A 105 -6.67 7.48 -7.89
CA ALA A 105 -6.02 6.40 -7.14
C ALA A 105 -6.89 5.88 -5.99
N ASP A 106 -7.60 6.75 -5.31
CA ASP A 106 -8.54 6.39 -4.24
C ASP A 106 -9.71 5.56 -4.80
N SER A 107 -10.22 5.93 -5.97
CA SER A 107 -11.26 5.15 -6.66
C SER A 107 -10.77 3.75 -7.04
N VAL A 108 -9.53 3.62 -7.51
CA VAL A 108 -8.92 2.32 -7.82
C VAL A 108 -8.78 1.49 -6.54
N LEU A 109 -8.35 2.10 -5.46
CA LEU A 109 -8.23 1.42 -4.16
C LEU A 109 -9.59 0.90 -3.68
N TYR A 110 -10.64 1.68 -3.84
CA TYR A 110 -12.00 1.25 -3.51
C TYR A 110 -12.40 0.00 -4.29
N GLU A 111 -12.11 -0.05 -5.60
CA GLU A 111 -12.37 -1.23 -6.44
C GLU A 111 -11.60 -2.46 -5.93
N VAL A 112 -10.33 -2.31 -5.58
CA VAL A 112 -9.53 -3.40 -5.03
C VAL A 112 -10.16 -3.93 -3.74
N LYS A 113 -10.59 -3.05 -2.85
CA LYS A 113 -11.24 -3.43 -1.59
C LYS A 113 -12.56 -4.16 -1.80
N THR A 114 -13.35 -3.76 -2.79
CA THR A 114 -14.63 -4.42 -3.10
C THR A 114 -14.45 -5.79 -3.75
N ARG A 115 -13.29 -6.04 -4.37
CA ARG A 115 -12.97 -7.33 -5.01
C ARG A 115 -12.34 -8.36 -4.09
N GLY A 116 -12.15 -8.05 -2.82
CA GLY A 116 -11.64 -9.01 -1.84
C GLY A 116 -10.33 -8.62 -1.18
N LYS A 117 -9.82 -7.41 -1.40
CA LYS A 117 -8.58 -6.91 -0.76
C LYS A 117 -7.34 -7.71 -1.16
N ASN A 118 -6.22 -7.51 -0.45
CA ASN A 118 -4.95 -8.23 -0.66
C ASN A 118 -4.53 -8.25 -2.14
N SER A 119 -4.55 -7.10 -2.79
CA SER A 119 -4.29 -6.95 -4.22
C SER A 119 -3.95 -5.52 -4.58
N PHE A 120 -3.65 -5.32 -5.83
CA PHE A 120 -3.48 -3.99 -6.40
C PHE A 120 -4.11 -3.90 -7.79
N GLU A 121 -4.35 -2.69 -8.22
CA GLU A 121 -4.78 -2.41 -9.59
C GLU A 121 -4.16 -1.09 -10.06
N ILE A 122 -3.85 -1.00 -11.33
CA ILE A 122 -3.31 0.21 -11.98
C ILE A 122 -4.29 0.63 -13.07
N TRP A 123 -4.79 1.86 -12.98
CA TRP A 123 -5.56 2.47 -14.06
C TRP A 123 -4.67 3.44 -14.83
N LYS A 124 -4.75 3.38 -16.15
CA LYS A 124 -4.10 4.36 -17.02
C LYS A 124 -5.07 5.49 -17.33
N ILE A 125 -4.61 6.72 -17.13
CA ILE A 125 -5.38 7.92 -17.48
C ILE A 125 -4.64 8.80 -18.46
#